data_49f2464d49d8f87dcec93cd642aa1343
#
_entry.id   49f2464d49d8f87dcec93cd642aa1343
#
_cell.length_a   1.000
_cell.length_b   1.000
_cell.length_c   1.000
_cell.angle_alpha   90.00
_cell.angle_beta   90.00
_cell.angle_gamma   90.00
#
_symmetry.space_group_name_H-M   'P 1'
#
loop_
_entity.id
_entity.type
_entity.pdbx_description
1 polymer ?
#
loop_
_entity_poly.entity_id
_entity_poly.type
_entity_poly.pdbx_seq_one_letter_code
_entity_poly.pdbx_strand_id
1 'polypeptide(L)'
;MNVIRAYNRAFTLIEIITVIAVIGILAAVLSPNIDSWVGKSKIRTSADELMQYLSFMKGEALGRAVVVKTEISEDDNSLVIYSSSELTSNCQSSEVEWENINNNLDFNNIELISEVEDDELCFFPDGSSNGGTITLKSKYAEYEIGVLSATAFIEKTKIE
;
A
#
# COMPACT_ATOMS: atom_id res chain seq x y z
N MET A 1 46.49 -24.72 -44.09
CA MET A 1 45.49 -25.11 -43.10
C MET A 1 45.95 -24.61 -41.72
N ASN A 2 45.51 -23.42 -41.32
CA ASN A 2 45.96 -22.80 -40.06
C ASN A 2 45.06 -23.30 -38.91
N VAL A 3 45.65 -24.08 -38.00
CA VAL A 3 44.99 -24.53 -36.78
C VAL A 3 45.09 -23.41 -35.75
N ILE A 4 43.95 -22.77 -35.48
CA ILE A 4 43.80 -21.79 -34.39
C ILE A 4 43.85 -22.56 -33.08
N ARG A 5 44.96 -22.48 -32.35
CA ARG A 5 45.08 -22.99 -30.97
C ARG A 5 44.20 -22.13 -30.06
N ALA A 6 43.07 -22.66 -29.66
CA ALA A 6 42.28 -22.07 -28.56
C ALA A 6 43.09 -22.14 -27.26
N TYR A 7 43.45 -20.99 -26.73
CA TYR A 7 44.15 -20.87 -25.46
C TYR A 7 43.14 -21.00 -24.33
N ASN A 8 42.98 -22.22 -23.81
CA ASN A 8 42.16 -22.46 -22.62
C ASN A 8 42.94 -21.90 -21.41
N ARG A 9 42.57 -20.68 -20.98
CA ARG A 9 43.02 -20.12 -19.70
C ARG A 9 42.23 -20.82 -18.57
N ALA A 10 42.91 -21.72 -17.87
CA ALA A 10 42.36 -22.27 -16.62
C ALA A 10 42.52 -21.26 -15.52
N PHE A 11 41.43 -21.03 -14.74
CA PHE A 11 41.50 -20.17 -13.55
C PHE A 11 42.38 -20.79 -12.48
N THR A 12 43.20 -19.95 -11.85
CA THR A 12 44.03 -20.38 -10.73
C THR A 12 43.19 -20.44 -9.43
N LEU A 13 43.55 -21.33 -8.53
CA LEU A 13 42.91 -21.44 -7.22
C LEU A 13 42.99 -20.12 -6.43
N ILE A 14 44.11 -19.42 -6.55
CA ILE A 14 44.32 -18.11 -5.90
C ILE A 14 43.37 -17.05 -6.42
N GLU A 15 43.07 -17.05 -7.74
CA GLU A 15 42.13 -16.12 -8.35
C GLU A 15 40.70 -16.28 -7.81
N ILE A 16 40.25 -17.51 -7.65
CA ILE A 16 38.94 -17.80 -7.06
C ILE A 16 38.89 -17.36 -5.59
N ILE A 17 39.95 -17.62 -4.81
CA ILE A 17 39.99 -17.23 -3.39
C ILE A 17 39.98 -15.70 -3.24
N THR A 18 40.69 -14.96 -4.08
CA THR A 18 40.71 -13.50 -4.03
C THR A 18 39.34 -12.91 -4.43
N VAL A 19 38.66 -13.46 -5.42
CA VAL A 19 37.30 -13.04 -5.81
C VAL A 19 36.29 -13.25 -4.67
N ILE A 20 36.31 -14.44 -4.02
CA ILE A 20 35.41 -14.72 -2.89
C ILE A 20 35.71 -13.79 -1.71
N ALA A 21 36.98 -13.51 -1.41
CA ALA A 21 37.36 -12.58 -0.35
C ALA A 21 36.85 -11.16 -0.62
N VAL A 22 36.97 -10.65 -1.85
CA VAL A 22 36.46 -9.32 -2.24
C VAL A 22 34.94 -9.28 -2.14
N ILE A 23 34.23 -10.30 -2.64
CA ILE A 23 32.77 -10.39 -2.52
C ILE A 23 32.33 -10.40 -1.05
N GLY A 24 33.04 -11.14 -0.19
CA GLY A 24 32.76 -11.18 1.25
C GLY A 24 32.88 -9.81 1.92
N ILE A 25 33.91 -9.05 1.59
CA ILE A 25 34.10 -7.68 2.11
C ILE A 25 32.99 -6.75 1.63
N LEU A 26 32.65 -6.79 0.34
CA LEU A 26 31.59 -5.96 -0.23
C LEU A 26 30.22 -6.31 0.38
N ALA A 27 29.91 -7.58 0.57
CA ALA A 27 28.68 -8.03 1.20
C ALA A 27 28.56 -7.53 2.67
N ALA A 28 29.65 -7.53 3.42
CA ALA A 28 29.67 -7.05 4.80
C ALA A 28 29.38 -5.54 4.91
N VAL A 29 29.82 -4.74 3.94
CA VAL A 29 29.59 -3.28 3.92
C VAL A 29 28.15 -2.94 3.51
N LEU A 30 27.51 -3.72 2.64
CA LEU A 30 26.16 -3.47 2.13
C LEU A 30 25.06 -3.97 3.08
N SER A 31 25.34 -4.92 3.96
CA SER A 31 24.36 -5.61 4.79
C SER A 31 23.55 -4.70 5.75
N PRO A 32 24.10 -3.69 6.44
CA PRO A 32 23.36 -2.99 7.51
C PRO A 32 22.22 -2.07 7.03
N ASN A 33 22.13 -1.74 5.76
CA ASN A 33 21.13 -0.77 5.26
C ASN A 33 19.91 -1.41 4.57
N ILE A 34 19.94 -2.72 4.31
CA ILE A 34 18.90 -3.40 3.52
C ILE A 34 17.56 -3.40 4.26
N ASP A 35 17.55 -3.66 5.56
CA ASP A 35 16.33 -3.73 6.36
C ASP A 35 15.58 -2.38 6.39
N SER A 36 16.32 -1.28 6.53
CA SER A 36 15.74 0.07 6.52
C SER A 36 15.18 0.42 5.14
N TRP A 37 15.89 0.08 4.08
CA TRP A 37 15.45 0.34 2.71
C TRP A 37 14.21 -0.48 2.35
N VAL A 38 14.20 -1.77 2.67
CA VAL A 38 13.05 -2.67 2.46
C VAL A 38 11.85 -2.19 3.28
N GLY A 39 12.05 -1.83 4.56
CA GLY A 39 10.97 -1.35 5.39
C GLY A 39 10.35 -0.04 4.91
N LYS A 40 11.17 0.93 4.47
CA LYS A 40 10.68 2.17 3.85
C LYS A 40 9.95 1.92 2.53
N SER A 41 10.44 0.99 1.72
CA SER A 41 9.78 0.60 0.48
C SER A 41 8.43 -0.05 0.75
N LYS A 42 8.34 -0.93 1.74
CA LYS A 42 7.10 -1.63 2.10
C LYS A 42 6.00 -0.64 2.49
N ILE A 43 6.24 0.26 3.46
CA ILE A 43 5.21 1.21 3.90
C ILE A 43 4.80 2.18 2.78
N ARG A 44 5.74 2.60 1.92
CA ARG A 44 5.42 3.42 0.75
C ARG A 44 4.48 2.68 -0.20
N THR A 45 4.76 1.40 -0.50
CA THR A 45 3.93 0.57 -1.36
C THR A 45 2.55 0.38 -0.76
N SER A 46 2.44 0.11 0.55
CA SER A 46 1.16 0.00 1.24
C SER A 46 0.34 1.30 1.19
N ALA A 47 1.00 2.47 1.30
CA ALA A 47 0.33 3.75 1.13
C ALA A 47 -0.15 3.99 -0.33
N ASP A 48 0.62 3.54 -1.32
CA ASP A 48 0.21 3.59 -2.73
C ASP A 48 -0.96 2.61 -3.01
N GLU A 49 -0.96 1.43 -2.39
CA GLU A 49 -2.07 0.46 -2.45
C GLU A 49 -3.35 1.04 -1.84
N LEU A 50 -3.26 1.68 -0.67
CA LEU A 50 -4.40 2.35 -0.04
C LEU A 50 -4.98 3.45 -0.93
N MET A 51 -4.13 4.28 -1.55
CA MET A 51 -4.60 5.31 -2.50
C MET A 51 -5.34 4.70 -3.70
N GLN A 52 -4.82 3.61 -4.26
CA GLN A 52 -5.47 2.92 -5.38
C GLN A 52 -6.80 2.30 -4.95
N TYR A 53 -6.86 1.74 -3.75
CA TYR A 53 -8.04 1.17 -3.15
C TYR A 53 -9.14 2.22 -2.97
N LEU A 54 -8.83 3.37 -2.37
CA LEU A 54 -9.76 4.49 -2.22
C LEU A 54 -10.19 5.07 -3.58
N SER A 55 -9.28 5.14 -4.53
CA SER A 55 -9.59 5.58 -5.90
C SER A 55 -10.53 4.61 -6.62
N PHE A 56 -10.35 3.31 -6.39
CA PHE A 56 -11.26 2.27 -6.90
C PHE A 56 -12.67 2.44 -6.31
N MET A 57 -12.78 2.63 -4.99
CA MET A 57 -14.07 2.86 -4.31
C MET A 57 -14.80 4.06 -4.88
N LYS A 58 -14.10 5.18 -5.06
CA LYS A 58 -14.65 6.38 -5.71
C LYS A 58 -15.14 6.06 -7.13
N GLY A 59 -14.34 5.30 -7.89
CA GLY A 59 -14.70 4.86 -9.25
C GLY A 59 -15.95 3.99 -9.29
N GLU A 60 -16.10 3.05 -8.35
CA GLU A 60 -17.28 2.21 -8.17
C GLU A 60 -18.52 3.04 -7.82
N ALA A 61 -18.40 3.96 -6.87
CA ALA A 61 -19.50 4.83 -6.47
C ALA A 61 -20.04 5.66 -7.65
N LEU A 62 -19.14 6.28 -8.43
CA LEU A 62 -19.48 7.07 -9.60
C LEU A 62 -20.00 6.21 -10.76
N GLY A 63 -19.33 5.08 -11.04
CA GLY A 63 -19.64 4.24 -12.20
C GLY A 63 -20.92 3.45 -12.08
N ARG A 64 -21.24 2.98 -10.88
CA ARG A 64 -22.45 2.20 -10.59
C ARG A 64 -23.59 3.03 -10.01
N ALA A 65 -23.36 4.30 -9.71
CA ALA A 65 -24.31 5.21 -9.06
C ALA A 65 -24.83 4.65 -7.71
N VAL A 66 -23.94 4.08 -6.90
CA VAL A 66 -24.22 3.53 -5.57
C VAL A 66 -23.32 4.19 -4.53
N VAL A 67 -23.66 4.06 -3.25
CA VAL A 67 -22.74 4.43 -2.18
C VAL A 67 -21.80 3.26 -1.90
N VAL A 68 -20.51 3.57 -1.80
CA VAL A 68 -19.47 2.59 -1.43
C VAL A 68 -18.85 3.05 -0.14
N LYS A 69 -18.82 2.17 0.88
CA LYS A 69 -18.17 2.44 2.15
C LYS A 69 -17.01 1.49 2.40
N THR A 70 -16.02 1.92 3.14
CA THR A 70 -15.05 1.03 3.77
C THR A 70 -15.15 1.14 5.28
N GLU A 71 -15.17 -0.01 5.93
CA GLU A 71 -14.99 -0.12 7.37
C GLU A 71 -13.51 -0.30 7.65
N ILE A 72 -12.99 0.51 8.57
CA ILE A 72 -11.59 0.55 8.97
C ILE A 72 -11.47 -0.16 10.31
N SER A 73 -10.66 -1.22 10.37
CA SER A 73 -10.33 -1.92 11.61
C SER A 73 -8.90 -1.60 12.03
N GLU A 74 -8.72 -0.77 13.03
CA GLU A 74 -7.41 -0.46 13.59
C GLU A 74 -6.80 -1.68 14.29
N ASP A 75 -7.62 -2.48 14.98
CA ASP A 75 -7.17 -3.67 15.71
C ASP A 75 -6.59 -4.74 14.77
N ASP A 76 -7.23 -4.94 13.61
CA ASP A 76 -6.79 -5.90 12.60
C ASP A 76 -5.85 -5.29 11.56
N ASN A 77 -5.64 -3.96 11.59
CA ASN A 77 -4.94 -3.19 10.56
C ASN A 77 -5.45 -3.50 9.15
N SER A 78 -6.76 -3.45 8.95
CA SER A 78 -7.42 -3.84 7.71
C SER A 78 -8.56 -2.90 7.31
N LEU A 79 -8.89 -2.90 6.01
CA LEU A 79 -10.05 -2.24 5.45
C LEU A 79 -10.91 -3.24 4.68
N VAL A 80 -12.25 -3.13 4.85
CA VAL A 80 -13.22 -3.96 4.15
C VAL A 80 -14.20 -3.08 3.37
N ILE A 81 -14.42 -3.38 2.07
CA ILE A 81 -15.34 -2.60 1.22
C ILE A 81 -16.73 -3.20 1.19
N TYR A 82 -17.70 -2.31 1.29
CA TYR A 82 -19.12 -2.61 1.07
C TYR A 82 -19.73 -1.67 0.03
N SER A 83 -20.64 -2.16 -0.79
CA SER A 83 -21.49 -1.32 -1.64
C SER A 83 -22.94 -1.42 -1.20
N SER A 84 -23.66 -0.30 -1.32
CA SER A 84 -25.11 -0.30 -1.07
C SER A 84 -25.86 -0.78 -2.33
N SER A 85 -26.99 -1.43 -2.11
CA SER A 85 -27.94 -1.76 -3.20
C SER A 85 -28.85 -0.58 -3.55
N GLU A 86 -28.92 0.42 -2.69
CA GLU A 86 -29.81 1.57 -2.80
C GLU A 86 -29.05 2.90 -2.68
N LEU A 87 -29.63 3.95 -3.29
CA LEU A 87 -29.13 5.31 -3.13
C LEU A 87 -29.44 5.81 -1.71
N THR A 88 -28.41 6.01 -0.92
CA THR A 88 -28.50 6.62 0.40
C THR A 88 -27.62 7.87 0.45
N SER A 89 -27.99 8.83 1.26
CA SER A 89 -27.14 9.99 1.58
C SER A 89 -26.42 9.83 2.92
N ASN A 90 -26.68 8.72 3.63
CA ASN A 90 -26.11 8.44 4.93
C ASN A 90 -25.30 7.14 4.89
N CYS A 91 -24.03 7.26 5.22
CA CYS A 91 -23.07 6.18 5.30
C CYS A 91 -23.44 5.13 6.37
N GLN A 92 -24.04 5.58 7.45
CA GLN A 92 -24.36 4.79 8.65
C GLN A 92 -25.80 4.26 8.64
N SER A 93 -26.49 4.28 7.50
CA SER A 93 -27.88 3.83 7.44
C SER A 93 -27.99 2.34 7.72
N SER A 94 -28.62 2.01 8.84
CA SER A 94 -28.98 0.62 9.19
C SER A 94 -30.15 0.06 8.33
N GLU A 95 -30.78 0.90 7.54
CA GLU A 95 -31.90 0.52 6.66
C GLU A 95 -31.42 0.07 5.28
N VAL A 96 -30.15 0.25 4.97
CA VAL A 96 -29.55 -0.11 3.66
C VAL A 96 -28.89 -1.48 3.76
N GLU A 97 -29.15 -2.31 2.77
CA GLU A 97 -28.45 -3.60 2.62
C GLU A 97 -27.06 -3.36 2.03
N TRP A 98 -26.03 -3.78 2.77
CA TRP A 98 -24.63 -3.65 2.39
C TRP A 98 -24.09 -4.97 1.87
N GLU A 99 -23.60 -4.97 0.63
CA GLU A 99 -22.93 -6.13 0.01
C GLU A 99 -21.42 -5.98 0.12
N ASN A 100 -20.76 -6.98 0.71
CA ASN A 100 -19.30 -7.02 0.74
C ASN A 100 -18.75 -7.32 -0.66
N ILE A 101 -17.90 -6.44 -1.19
CA ILE A 101 -17.31 -6.57 -2.54
C ILE A 101 -16.10 -7.52 -2.54
N ASN A 102 -15.78 -8.21 -1.42
CA ASN A 102 -14.67 -9.16 -1.29
C ASN A 102 -13.29 -8.59 -1.68
N ASN A 103 -13.05 -7.34 -1.38
CA ASN A 103 -11.78 -6.69 -1.63
C ASN A 103 -11.23 -6.11 -0.32
N ASN A 104 -10.66 -6.98 0.50
CA ASN A 104 -10.06 -6.59 1.77
C ASN A 104 -8.61 -6.17 1.55
N LEU A 105 -8.18 -5.13 2.26
CA LEU A 105 -6.81 -4.66 2.25
C LEU A 105 -6.22 -4.81 3.65
N ASP A 106 -5.18 -5.63 3.80
CA ASP A 106 -4.53 -5.93 5.07
C ASP A 106 -3.12 -5.35 5.14
N PHE A 107 -2.80 -4.68 6.24
CA PHE A 107 -1.51 -4.03 6.47
C PHE A 107 -0.66 -4.79 7.49
N ASN A 108 -0.05 -5.88 7.06
CA ASN A 108 0.82 -6.70 7.93
C ASN A 108 2.07 -5.93 8.42
N ASN A 109 2.22 -5.77 9.75
CA ASN A 109 3.31 -5.05 10.42
C ASN A 109 3.37 -3.53 10.11
N ILE A 110 2.24 -2.93 9.78
CA ILE A 110 2.04 -1.50 9.63
C ILE A 110 0.83 -1.16 10.52
N GLU A 111 0.99 -0.20 11.42
CA GLU A 111 -0.08 0.31 12.27
C GLU A 111 -0.97 1.22 11.41
N LEU A 112 -2.26 0.96 11.46
CA LEU A 112 -3.29 1.77 10.81
C LEU A 112 -3.98 2.61 11.87
N ILE A 113 -4.08 3.90 11.64
CA ILE A 113 -4.74 4.86 12.53
C ILE A 113 -5.77 5.60 11.69
N SER A 114 -7.01 5.67 12.18
CA SER A 114 -8.13 6.31 11.50
C SER A 114 -8.53 7.60 12.20
N GLU A 115 -8.67 8.67 11.44
CA GLU A 115 -9.33 9.91 11.85
C GLU A 115 -10.58 10.13 10.99
N VAL A 116 -11.32 9.06 10.77
CA VAL A 116 -12.58 9.03 10.05
C VAL A 116 -13.72 8.84 11.05
N GLU A 117 -14.83 9.54 10.85
CA GLU A 117 -15.99 9.44 11.73
C GLU A 117 -16.53 8.00 11.74
N ASP A 118 -16.64 7.41 12.93
CA ASP A 118 -17.07 6.03 13.19
C ASP A 118 -16.26 4.95 12.44
N ASP A 119 -15.03 5.26 12.00
CA ASP A 119 -14.17 4.37 11.20
C ASP A 119 -14.80 3.90 9.88
N GLU A 120 -15.76 4.66 9.36
CA GLU A 120 -16.46 4.39 8.11
C GLU A 120 -16.22 5.51 7.08
N LEU A 121 -15.39 5.25 6.07
CA LEU A 121 -15.17 6.17 4.96
C LEU A 121 -16.09 5.83 3.78
N CYS A 122 -16.90 6.81 3.36
CA CYS A 122 -17.87 6.65 2.30
C CYS A 122 -17.60 7.51 1.09
N PHE A 123 -17.89 6.95 -0.09
CA PHE A 123 -17.92 7.64 -1.37
C PHE A 123 -19.33 7.62 -1.95
N PHE A 124 -19.79 8.79 -2.39
CA PHE A 124 -21.13 8.99 -2.91
C PHE A 124 -21.16 9.06 -4.44
N PRO A 125 -22.32 8.76 -5.07
CA PRO A 125 -22.47 8.80 -6.52
C PRO A 125 -22.25 10.17 -7.17
N ASP A 126 -22.36 11.26 -6.39
CA ASP A 126 -22.10 12.62 -6.84
C ASP A 126 -20.61 13.01 -6.86
N GLY A 127 -19.74 12.08 -6.46
CA GLY A 127 -18.30 12.27 -6.38
C GLY A 127 -17.81 12.90 -5.08
N SER A 128 -18.70 13.09 -4.10
CA SER A 128 -18.34 13.51 -2.75
C SER A 128 -17.98 12.32 -1.84
N SER A 129 -17.52 12.63 -0.62
CA SER A 129 -17.29 11.65 0.46
C SER A 129 -17.62 12.28 1.82
N ASN A 130 -17.71 11.50 2.89
CA ASN A 130 -17.75 12.06 4.23
C ASN A 130 -16.37 12.64 4.65
N GLY A 131 -15.31 12.24 3.96
CA GLY A 131 -13.95 12.72 4.22
C GLY A 131 -13.32 12.08 5.44
N GLY A 132 -12.05 12.38 5.64
CA GLY A 132 -11.27 11.90 6.79
C GLY A 132 -9.83 11.61 6.42
N THR A 133 -9.07 11.15 7.40
CA THR A 133 -7.65 10.85 7.25
C THR A 133 -7.34 9.46 7.75
N ILE A 134 -6.53 8.73 6.99
CA ILE A 134 -6.02 7.41 7.36
C ILE A 134 -4.50 7.49 7.40
N THR A 135 -3.90 7.15 8.53
CA THR A 135 -2.45 7.16 8.72
C THR A 135 -1.91 5.74 8.76
N LEU A 136 -0.91 5.48 7.95
CA LEU A 136 -0.12 4.25 7.96
C LEU A 136 1.23 4.53 8.62
N LYS A 137 1.52 3.83 9.72
CA LYS A 137 2.71 4.03 10.52
C LYS A 137 3.55 2.77 10.67
N SER A 138 4.85 2.92 10.54
CA SER A 138 5.82 1.89 10.83
C SER A 138 7.04 2.48 11.53
N LYS A 139 7.95 1.62 12.01
CA LYS A 139 9.23 2.09 12.59
C LYS A 139 10.14 2.81 11.59
N TYR A 140 9.83 2.81 10.30
CA TYR A 140 10.69 3.35 9.24
C TYR A 140 10.18 4.64 8.60
N ALA A 141 8.88 4.82 8.57
CA ALA A 141 8.22 6.01 8.00
C ALA A 141 6.73 6.03 8.39
N GLU A 142 6.10 7.16 8.15
CA GLU A 142 4.69 7.41 8.36
C GLU A 142 4.11 8.12 7.14
N TYR A 143 2.93 7.69 6.69
CA TYR A 143 2.20 8.27 5.57
C TYR A 143 0.76 8.55 5.98
N GLU A 144 0.31 9.76 5.68
CA GLU A 144 -1.06 10.21 5.84
C GLU A 144 -1.77 10.24 4.48
N ILE A 145 -2.96 9.67 4.42
CA ILE A 145 -3.82 9.67 3.26
C ILE A 145 -5.11 10.40 3.62
N GLY A 146 -5.23 11.64 3.15
CA GLY A 146 -6.40 12.47 3.36
C GLY A 146 -7.40 12.32 2.22
N VAL A 147 -8.70 12.29 2.57
CA VAL A 147 -9.82 12.32 1.61
C VAL A 147 -10.65 13.56 1.88
N LEU A 148 -10.75 14.45 0.88
CA LEU A 148 -11.56 15.66 1.00
C LEU A 148 -13.04 15.35 0.79
N SER A 149 -13.90 15.81 1.70
CA SER A 149 -15.34 15.52 1.67
C SER A 149 -16.04 16.02 0.40
N ALA A 150 -15.82 17.24 -0.02
CA ALA A 150 -16.56 17.86 -1.12
C ALA A 150 -16.30 17.25 -2.51
N THR A 151 -15.12 16.68 -2.74
CA THR A 151 -14.66 16.22 -4.06
C THR A 151 -14.16 14.80 -4.06
N ALA A 152 -14.13 14.17 -2.88
CA ALA A 152 -13.43 12.90 -2.64
C ALA A 152 -12.02 12.90 -3.28
N PHE A 153 -11.32 14.04 -3.21
CA PHE A 153 -9.92 14.12 -3.64
C PHE A 153 -9.04 13.41 -2.62
N ILE A 154 -8.19 12.54 -3.12
CA ILE A 154 -7.31 11.71 -2.29
C ILE A 154 -5.90 12.25 -2.40
N GLU A 155 -5.31 12.60 -1.27
CA GLU A 155 -3.95 13.13 -1.18
C GLU A 155 -3.11 12.24 -0.25
N LYS A 156 -1.85 12.02 -0.64
CA LYS A 156 -0.88 11.30 0.18
C LYS A 156 0.23 12.23 0.61
N THR A 157 0.44 12.34 1.90
CA THR A 157 1.52 13.11 2.51
C THR A 157 2.45 12.18 3.28
N LYS A 158 3.75 12.35 3.13
CA LYS A 158 4.73 11.67 3.97
C LYS A 158 4.96 12.54 5.20
N ILE A 159 4.73 11.98 6.38
CA ILE A 159 5.10 12.57 7.65
C ILE A 159 6.53 12.12 7.97
N GLU A 160 7.39 13.02 8.40
CA GLU A 160 8.80 12.70 8.66
C GLU A 160 8.99 11.85 9.92
#